data_6237c22df26bb845f79a28a4f6cde18e
#
_entry.id   6237c22df26bb845f79a28a4f6cde18e
#
_cell.length_a   1.000
_cell.length_b   1.000
_cell.length_c   1.000
_cell.angle_alpha   90.00
_cell.angle_beta   90.00
_cell.angle_gamma   90.00
#
_symmetry.space_group_name_H-M   'P 1'
#
loop_
_entity.id
_entity.type
_entity.pdbx_description
1 polymer ?
#
loop_
_entity_poly.entity_id
_entity_poly.type
_entity_poly.pdbx_seq_one_letter_code
_entity_poly.pdbx_strand_id
1 'polypeptide(L)'
;MTNNIKLIQKIHESKYQITFVSSGGGTNAISSLLKVPGASNTVLESYIPYSKKSMDLFLNRKPDHYCSLNTSLSMAANAYKKCLQIDNEYKKKYFIGISVTASLATTYTKIGDHKFYISVQTESFTKSVEC
;
A
#
# COMPACT_ATOMS: atom_id res chain seq x y z
N MET A 1 15.11 5.48 13.78
CA MET A 1 15.77 4.48 12.92
C MET A 1 15.78 3.10 13.56
N THR A 2 16.38 2.97 14.74
CA THR A 2 16.43 1.68 15.45
C THR A 2 15.04 1.11 15.71
N ASN A 3 14.07 1.96 16.07
CA ASN A 3 12.69 1.52 16.34
C ASN A 3 11.99 1.00 15.10
N ASN A 4 12.24 1.61 13.95
CA ASN A 4 11.65 1.17 12.69
C ASN A 4 12.20 -0.18 12.26
N ILE A 5 13.49 -0.40 12.46
CA ILE A 5 14.12 -1.69 12.12
C ILE A 5 13.53 -2.80 12.98
N LYS A 6 13.38 -2.57 14.29
CA LYS A 6 12.80 -3.56 15.18
C LYS A 6 11.35 -3.88 14.84
N LEU A 7 10.58 -2.85 14.48
CA LEU A 7 9.19 -3.04 14.07
C LEU A 7 9.11 -3.88 12.79
N ILE A 8 9.94 -3.56 11.81
CA ILE A 8 9.98 -4.30 10.56
C ILE A 8 10.42 -5.75 10.78
N GLN A 9 11.39 -5.97 11.66
CA GLN A 9 11.80 -7.33 12.02
C GLN A 9 10.62 -8.14 12.59
N LYS A 10 9.81 -7.52 13.44
CA LYS A 10 8.61 -8.18 13.98
C LYS A 10 7.61 -8.50 12.88
N ILE A 11 7.44 -7.60 11.92
CA ILE A 11 6.56 -7.83 10.78
C ILE A 11 7.06 -9.03 9.99
N HIS A 12 8.36 -9.09 9.71
CA HIS A 12 8.95 -10.20 8.94
C HIS A 12 8.92 -11.54 9.68
N GLU A 13 8.85 -11.52 11.00
CA GLU A 13 8.71 -12.72 11.81
C GLU A 13 7.26 -13.17 11.95
N SER A 14 6.31 -12.32 11.55
CA SER A 14 4.89 -12.64 11.61
C SER A 14 4.49 -13.58 10.48
N LYS A 15 3.24 -14.05 10.55
CA LYS A 15 2.67 -14.89 9.50
C LYS A 15 2.05 -14.07 8.37
N TYR A 16 2.01 -12.73 8.50
CA TYR A 16 1.33 -11.89 7.54
C TYR A 16 2.14 -11.72 6.27
N GLN A 17 1.45 -11.71 5.15
CA GLN A 17 2.02 -11.43 3.83
C GLN A 17 1.29 -10.26 3.21
N ILE A 18 2.05 -9.39 2.58
CA ILE A 18 1.59 -8.06 2.19
C ILE A 18 1.79 -7.83 0.70
N THR A 19 0.77 -7.30 0.05
CA THR A 19 0.90 -6.60 -1.21
C THR A 19 0.71 -5.11 -0.95
N PHE A 20 1.66 -4.30 -1.41
CA PHE A 20 1.72 -2.88 -1.16
C PHE A 20 1.52 -2.12 -2.47
N VAL A 21 0.68 -1.09 -2.46
CA VAL A 21 0.50 -0.22 -3.62
C VAL A 21 0.61 1.23 -3.19
N SER A 22 1.40 2.00 -3.95
CA SER A 22 1.62 3.41 -3.64
C SER A 22 1.57 4.24 -4.90
N SER A 23 0.97 5.42 -4.81
CA SER A 23 1.02 6.41 -5.89
C SER A 23 1.50 7.73 -5.30
N GLY A 24 2.71 8.13 -5.65
CA GLY A 24 3.28 9.41 -5.21
C GLY A 24 3.63 9.38 -3.73
N GLY A 25 3.99 9.11 -2.91
CA GLY A 25 4.35 9.05 -1.50
C GLY A 25 4.40 7.61 -0.99
N GLY A 26 5.09 7.39 0.09
CA GLY A 26 5.12 6.08 0.74
C GLY A 26 6.12 5.09 0.17
N THR A 27 6.91 5.46 -0.84
CA THR A 27 7.90 4.55 -1.41
C THR A 27 9.03 4.22 -0.44
N ASN A 28 9.30 5.10 0.53
CA ASN A 28 10.27 4.81 1.59
C ASN A 28 9.83 3.62 2.45
N ALA A 29 8.54 3.42 2.64
CA ALA A 29 8.03 2.28 3.39
C ALA A 29 8.38 0.98 2.68
N ILE A 30 8.19 0.93 1.36
CA ILE A 30 8.55 -0.24 0.56
C ILE A 30 10.05 -0.51 0.67
N SER A 31 10.86 0.51 0.50
CA SER A 31 12.32 0.40 0.61
C SER A 31 12.73 -0.10 1.99
N SER A 32 12.14 0.45 3.04
CA SER A 32 12.44 0.04 4.41
C SER A 32 12.09 -1.42 4.67
N LEU A 33 10.94 -1.86 4.19
CA LEU A 33 10.54 -3.26 4.32
C LEU A 33 11.52 -4.21 3.63
N LEU A 34 11.96 -3.83 2.43
CA LEU A 34 12.84 -4.70 1.64
C LEU A 34 14.27 -4.72 2.13
N LYS A 35 14.73 -3.66 2.83
CA LYS A 35 16.10 -3.58 3.35
C LYS A 35 16.34 -4.44 4.57
N VAL A 36 15.32 -4.70 5.36
CA VAL A 36 15.46 -5.48 6.59
C VAL A 36 15.39 -6.98 6.27
N PRO A 37 16.35 -7.78 6.76
CA PRO A 37 16.36 -9.21 6.48
C PRO A 37 15.03 -9.89 6.87
N GLY A 38 14.60 -10.82 6.07
CA GLY A 38 13.34 -11.53 6.26
C GLY A 38 12.20 -11.02 5.38
N ALA A 39 12.45 -10.03 4.55
CA ALA A 39 11.41 -9.43 3.70
C ALA A 39 10.72 -10.46 2.78
N SER A 40 11.44 -11.49 2.35
CA SER A 40 10.87 -12.53 1.50
C SER A 40 9.75 -13.32 2.18
N ASN A 41 9.69 -13.28 3.50
CA ASN A 41 8.60 -13.92 4.25
C ASN A 41 7.35 -13.07 4.33
N THR A 42 7.45 -11.79 4.03
CA THR A 42 6.39 -10.82 4.26
C THR A 42 5.88 -10.17 2.97
N VAL A 43 6.79 -9.67 2.14
CA VAL A 43 6.41 -8.88 0.97
C VAL A 43 6.19 -9.80 -0.22
N LEU A 44 4.96 -9.88 -0.69
CA LEU A 44 4.64 -10.61 -1.91
C LEU A 44 4.99 -9.78 -3.13
N GLU A 45 4.53 -8.53 -3.14
CA GLU A 45 4.63 -7.70 -4.31
C GLU A 45 4.37 -6.25 -3.94
N SER A 46 4.95 -5.32 -4.69
CA SER A 46 4.68 -3.90 -4.53
C SER A 46 4.40 -3.29 -5.89
N TYR A 47 3.42 -2.40 -5.93
CA TYR A 47 3.01 -1.70 -7.15
C TYR A 47 3.16 -0.20 -6.95
N ILE A 48 3.61 0.49 -8.00
CA ILE A 48 3.71 1.94 -8.00
C ILE A 48 3.03 2.47 -9.27
N PRO A 49 1.69 2.44 -9.34
CA PRO A 49 0.96 2.96 -10.49
C PRO A 49 0.92 4.48 -10.44
N TYR A 50 1.99 5.09 -10.90
CA TYR A 50 2.23 6.52 -10.71
C TYR A 50 1.42 7.40 -11.66
N SER A 51 1.37 7.07 -12.97
CA SER A 51 0.57 7.84 -13.91
C SER A 51 -0.91 7.55 -13.72
N LYS A 52 -1.75 8.50 -14.13
CA LYS A 52 -3.19 8.31 -14.06
C LYS A 52 -3.65 7.07 -14.82
N LYS A 53 -3.08 6.86 -16.02
CA LYS A 53 -3.41 5.69 -16.83
C LYS A 53 -2.99 4.39 -16.14
N SER A 54 -1.85 4.38 -15.47
CA SER A 54 -1.39 3.23 -14.72
C SER A 54 -2.32 2.92 -13.56
N MET A 55 -2.77 3.96 -12.85
CA MET A 55 -3.72 3.79 -11.76
C MET A 55 -5.07 3.30 -12.26
N ASP A 56 -5.55 3.83 -13.38
CA ASP A 56 -6.80 3.38 -13.98
C ASP A 56 -6.72 1.88 -14.32
N LEU A 57 -5.60 1.43 -14.84
CA LEU A 57 -5.37 0.02 -15.13
C LEU A 57 -5.32 -0.83 -13.85
N PHE A 58 -4.61 -0.33 -12.84
CA PHE A 58 -4.50 -1.04 -11.57
C PHE A 58 -5.88 -1.20 -10.91
N LEU A 59 -6.69 -0.15 -10.94
CA LEU A 59 -8.03 -0.16 -10.36
C LEU A 59 -9.07 -0.82 -11.26
N ASN A 60 -8.76 -0.98 -12.54
CA ASN A 60 -9.69 -1.42 -13.59
C ASN A 60 -10.90 -0.48 -13.70
N ARG A 61 -10.67 0.80 -13.45
CA ARG A 61 -11.67 1.87 -13.61
C ARG A 61 -10.98 3.22 -13.44
N LYS A 62 -11.63 4.28 -13.88
CA LYS A 62 -11.15 5.64 -13.68
C LYS A 62 -11.79 6.21 -12.40
N PRO A 63 -10.98 6.53 -11.36
CA PRO A 63 -11.53 7.11 -10.15
C PRO A 63 -11.90 8.57 -10.36
N ASP A 64 -12.82 9.09 -9.53
CA ASP A 64 -13.18 10.50 -9.56
C ASP A 64 -11.99 11.38 -9.13
N HIS A 65 -11.27 10.94 -8.11
CA HIS A 65 -10.09 11.63 -7.59
C HIS A 65 -9.01 10.59 -7.27
N TYR A 66 -7.77 10.90 -7.69
CA TYR A 66 -6.65 9.96 -7.48
C TYR A 66 -6.12 10.01 -6.06
N CYS A 67 -6.22 11.15 -5.39
CA CYS A 67 -5.87 11.26 -3.98
C CYS A 67 -7.14 11.47 -3.17
N SER A 68 -7.73 10.37 -2.74
CA SER A 68 -8.99 10.40 -1.99
C SER A 68 -9.11 9.16 -1.14
N LEU A 69 -9.98 9.22 -0.15
CA LEU A 69 -10.30 8.07 0.68
C LEU A 69 -10.80 6.89 -0.16
N ASN A 70 -11.74 7.16 -1.08
CA ASN A 70 -12.33 6.11 -1.91
C ASN A 70 -11.29 5.43 -2.79
N THR A 71 -10.38 6.20 -3.39
CA THR A 71 -9.31 5.63 -4.21
C THR A 71 -8.37 4.79 -3.35
N SER A 72 -8.00 5.28 -2.18
CA SER A 72 -7.17 4.54 -1.23
C SER A 72 -7.81 3.20 -0.85
N LEU A 73 -9.10 3.19 -0.57
CA LEU A 73 -9.83 1.97 -0.26
C LEU A 73 -9.82 0.99 -1.43
N SER A 74 -10.06 1.48 -2.64
CA SER A 74 -10.05 0.65 -3.84
C SER A 74 -8.65 0.08 -4.12
N MET A 75 -7.61 0.88 -3.89
CA MET A 75 -6.22 0.43 -4.05
C MET A 75 -5.92 -0.71 -3.08
N ALA A 76 -6.29 -0.55 -1.81
CA ALA A 76 -6.05 -1.58 -0.80
C ALA A 76 -6.82 -2.86 -1.10
N ALA A 77 -8.06 -2.75 -1.54
CA ALA A 77 -8.87 -3.90 -1.92
C ALA A 77 -8.25 -4.66 -3.09
N ASN A 78 -7.76 -3.94 -4.10
CA ASN A 78 -7.09 -4.57 -5.23
C ASN A 78 -5.76 -5.20 -4.82
N ALA A 79 -5.00 -4.54 -3.94
CA ALA A 79 -3.78 -5.12 -3.39
C ALA A 79 -4.06 -6.43 -2.66
N TYR A 80 -5.13 -6.47 -1.88
CA TYR A 80 -5.54 -7.70 -1.19
C TYR A 80 -5.87 -8.81 -2.19
N LYS A 81 -6.61 -8.48 -3.26
CA LYS A 81 -6.91 -9.46 -4.32
C LYS A 81 -5.66 -10.00 -4.99
N LYS A 82 -4.63 -9.16 -5.13
CA LYS A 82 -3.33 -9.61 -5.67
C LYS A 82 -2.70 -10.66 -4.77
N CYS A 83 -2.80 -10.51 -3.46
CA CYS A 83 -2.33 -11.56 -2.54
C CYS A 83 -2.98 -12.91 -2.88
N LEU A 84 -4.29 -12.92 -3.07
CA LEU A 84 -5.04 -14.13 -3.39
C LEU A 84 -4.63 -14.74 -4.72
N GLN A 85 -4.27 -13.91 -5.68
CA GLN A 85 -3.83 -14.36 -7.00
C GLN A 85 -2.41 -14.92 -6.97
N ILE A 86 -1.54 -14.31 -6.17
CA ILE A 86 -0.14 -14.70 -6.09
C ILE A 86 0.01 -16.05 -5.36
N ASP A 87 -0.72 -16.22 -4.27
CA ASP A 87 -0.61 -17.43 -3.45
C ASP A 87 -2.00 -17.85 -2.95
N ASN A 88 -2.68 -18.70 -3.72
CA ASN A 88 -4.00 -19.16 -3.37
C ASN A 88 -4.00 -20.32 -2.36
N GLU A 89 -2.83 -20.81 -1.97
CA GLU A 89 -2.70 -21.89 -0.99
C GLU A 89 -2.48 -21.40 0.43
N TYR A 90 -2.04 -20.16 0.58
CA TYR A 90 -1.80 -19.58 1.90
C TYR A 90 -3.12 -19.22 2.56
N LYS A 91 -3.10 -19.07 3.87
CA LYS A 91 -4.32 -18.73 4.63
C LYS A 91 -4.71 -17.26 4.39
N LYS A 92 -5.90 -17.06 3.86
CA LYS A 92 -6.42 -15.73 3.49
C LYS A 92 -6.40 -14.73 4.64
N LYS A 93 -6.58 -15.20 5.88
CA LYS A 93 -6.60 -14.31 7.06
C LYS A 93 -5.26 -13.65 7.34
N TYR A 94 -4.19 -14.13 6.74
CA TYR A 94 -2.86 -13.55 6.91
C TYR A 94 -2.44 -12.64 5.76
N PHE A 95 -3.29 -12.45 4.76
CA PHE A 95 -3.00 -11.52 3.68
C PHE A 95 -3.43 -10.11 4.04
N ILE A 96 -2.61 -9.13 3.65
CA ILE A 96 -2.89 -7.71 3.87
C ILE A 96 -2.62 -6.95 2.57
N GLY A 97 -3.61 -6.22 2.09
CA GLY A 97 -3.42 -5.22 1.07
C GLY A 97 -3.24 -3.87 1.73
N ILE A 98 -2.16 -3.16 1.38
CA ILE A 98 -1.87 -1.84 1.93
C ILE A 98 -1.74 -0.85 0.78
N SER A 99 -2.38 0.30 0.92
CA SER A 99 -2.29 1.37 -0.06
C SER A 99 -1.87 2.68 0.57
N VAL A 100 -1.14 3.46 -0.23
CA VAL A 100 -0.83 4.86 0.08
C VAL A 100 -1.09 5.68 -1.16
N THR A 101 -1.92 6.70 -1.05
CA THR A 101 -2.06 7.70 -2.09
C THR A 101 -1.87 9.07 -1.48
N ALA A 102 -1.11 9.93 -2.17
CA ALA A 102 -0.70 11.20 -1.62
C ALA A 102 -0.83 12.31 -2.65
N SER A 103 -1.11 13.50 -2.14
CA SER A 103 -1.08 14.73 -2.89
C SER A 103 0.01 15.61 -2.26
N LEU A 104 1.16 15.67 -2.89
CA LEU A 104 2.32 16.37 -2.37
C LEU A 104 2.62 17.61 -3.21
N ALA A 105 3.23 18.63 -2.57
CA ALA A 105 3.72 19.78 -3.30
C ALA A 105 4.85 19.36 -4.23
N THR A 106 4.83 19.92 -5.43
CA THR A 106 5.90 19.71 -6.41
C THR A 106 6.73 20.99 -6.52
N THR A 107 7.02 21.43 -7.73
CA THR A 107 7.91 22.55 -7.99
C THR A 107 7.35 23.89 -7.52
N TYR A 108 6.05 24.03 -7.53
CA TYR A 108 5.38 25.31 -7.21
C TYR A 108 4.66 25.21 -5.90
N THR A 109 4.38 26.38 -5.31
CA THR A 109 3.54 26.45 -4.14
C THR A 109 2.18 25.84 -4.48
N LYS A 110 1.83 24.82 -3.77
CA LYS A 110 0.57 24.14 -3.96
C LYS A 110 -0.52 24.88 -3.21
N ILE A 111 -1.60 25.19 -3.92
CA ILE A 111 -2.80 25.73 -3.30
C ILE A 111 -3.60 24.55 -2.77
N GLY A 112 -3.72 24.44 -1.49
CA GLY A 112 -4.40 23.32 -0.85
C GLY A 112 -3.44 22.50 -0.03
N ASP A 113 -3.99 21.62 0.78
CA ASP A 113 -3.24 20.88 1.77
C ASP A 113 -2.48 19.71 1.16
N HIS A 114 -1.34 19.42 1.74
CA HIS A 114 -0.70 18.13 1.54
C HIS A 114 -1.54 17.09 2.26
N LYS A 115 -2.03 16.13 1.51
CA LYS A 115 -2.83 15.04 2.07
C LYS A 115 -2.32 13.70 1.62
N PHE A 116 -2.47 12.73 2.49
CA PHE A 116 -2.32 11.34 2.07
C PHE A 116 -3.31 10.46 2.80
N TYR A 117 -3.62 9.37 2.18
CA TYR A 117 -4.54 8.36 2.71
C TYR A 117 -3.83 7.03 2.72
N ILE A 118 -3.91 6.34 3.83
CA ILE A 118 -3.40 4.98 3.97
C ILE A 118 -4.60 4.09 4.23
N SER A 119 -4.72 3.01 3.48
CA SER A 119 -5.77 2.03 3.70
C SER A 119 -5.18 0.64 3.82
N VAL A 120 -5.84 -0.18 4.62
CA VAL A 120 -5.45 -1.57 4.86
C VAL A 120 -6.69 -2.43 4.67
N GLN A 121 -6.55 -3.49 3.87
CA GLN A 121 -7.61 -4.45 3.62
C GLN A 121 -7.14 -5.84 4.04
N THR A 122 -7.93 -6.48 4.88
CA THR A 122 -7.73 -7.89 5.22
C THR A 122 -8.98 -8.68 4.86
N GLU A 123 -8.99 -9.97 5.15
CA GLU A 123 -10.18 -10.79 4.92
C GLU A 123 -11.38 -10.29 5.72
N SER A 124 -11.15 -9.77 6.93
CA SER A 124 -12.21 -9.46 7.87
C SER A 124 -12.48 -7.97 8.08
N PHE A 125 -11.58 -7.08 7.66
CA PHE A 125 -11.81 -5.65 7.90
C PHE A 125 -11.09 -4.77 6.90
N THR A 126 -11.53 -3.51 6.85
CA THR A 126 -10.89 -2.42 6.12
C THR A 126 -10.71 -1.26 7.08
N LYS A 127 -9.51 -0.67 7.07
CA LYS A 127 -9.23 0.53 7.85
C LYS A 127 -8.54 1.56 6.99
N SER A 128 -8.80 2.84 7.29
CA SER A 128 -8.18 3.95 6.57
C SER A 128 -7.77 5.04 7.53
N VAL A 129 -6.71 5.74 7.17
CA VAL A 129 -6.21 6.91 7.88
C VAL A 129 -6.01 8.02 6.87
N GLU A 130 -6.54 9.18 7.18
CA GLU A 130 -6.29 10.41 6.44
C GLU A 130 -5.30 11.25 7.23
N CYS A 131 -4.27 11.73 6.57
CA CYS A 131 -3.28 12.62 7.19
C CYS A 131 -3.07 13.88 6.38
#